data_38a8bc9af4826d74acfd4a2dbbb31844
#
_entry.id   38a8bc9af4826d74acfd4a2dbbb31844
#
_cell.length_a   1.000
_cell.length_b   1.000
_cell.length_c   1.000
_cell.angle_alpha   90.00
_cell.angle_beta   90.00
_cell.angle_gamma   90.00
#
_symmetry.space_group_name_H-M   'P 1'
#
loop_
_entity.id
_entity.type
_entity.pdbx_description
1 polymer ?
#
loop_
_entity_poly.entity_id
_entity_poly.type
_entity_poly.pdbx_seq_one_letter_code
_entity_poly.pdbx_strand_id
1 'polypeptide(L)'
;MALSSAVKDQIGQWYKALQQQIPDFISRAPQRQMIAEVAKTLAGDYPRHLAIEAPTGVGKTLSYLIPGIAVGRAESKPLVVSTANVALQDQIYSKDLPLLKKIIPDLKFTGAFGRGRYVCPRNLAAMSTDVSQQGDLTLFLDDELAPSSGEEQALCQKLTKALARFEWDGLRDHYQQSIDDPLWAKLSTDKANCLGRNCHYIRECPFYIARKEIESADVVVANHALVMAALETESVLPNPKELLLVLDEGHHLPEVARDALEIDGEITALSTNLQLDMIVRQVEQCMTQYRPKNPPGLANSERLKNHCEELRELVQIFEHQVSAYLPGDSVAAEHRFEMGELPAEMVESCARLFKLTDALRGLAEFVLNDLTEQTGKHDIVRLHRSIIQMSRTLGYLEAMSKLWRLAALDKSSNAPISKWVTRELRDNVTHLYLHCVGIRVSDQLEKLLWRKVPHVVVTSATLRSLNSFARLQEMSGLSEKAGDRFETLSSPFNHVEQGKMVLPPMR
;
A
#
# COMPACT_ATOMS: atom_id res chain seq x y z
N MET A 1 8.15 25.73 14.50
CA MET A 1 8.48 26.39 15.79
C MET A 1 9.80 25.80 16.26
N ALA A 2 10.67 26.55 16.93
CA ALA A 2 11.91 25.99 17.45
C ALA A 2 11.65 24.99 18.58
N LEU A 3 12.48 23.97 18.70
CA LEU A 3 12.41 22.94 19.75
C LEU A 3 12.45 23.58 21.15
N SER A 4 11.32 23.56 21.84
CA SER A 4 11.15 24.22 23.13
C SER A 4 11.96 23.55 24.27
N SER A 5 12.30 24.32 25.33
CA SER A 5 12.97 23.75 26.51
C SER A 5 12.12 22.66 27.17
N ALA A 6 10.81 22.83 27.23
CA ALA A 6 9.90 21.85 27.82
C ALA A 6 9.96 20.49 27.09
N VAL A 7 10.02 20.49 25.77
CA VAL A 7 10.18 19.27 24.96
C VAL A 7 11.55 18.61 25.20
N LYS A 8 12.63 19.42 25.29
CA LYS A 8 13.98 18.91 25.59
C LYS A 8 14.02 18.25 26.99
N ASP A 9 13.42 18.87 27.96
CA ASP A 9 13.34 18.35 29.34
C ASP A 9 12.54 17.05 29.39
N GLN A 10 11.41 16.98 28.67
CA GLN A 10 10.58 15.78 28.56
C GLN A 10 11.34 14.62 27.93
N ILE A 11 12.05 14.87 26.81
CA ILE A 11 12.91 13.86 26.15
C ILE A 11 13.98 13.37 27.13
N GLY A 12 14.62 14.28 27.86
CA GLY A 12 15.63 13.94 28.87
C GLY A 12 15.08 13.09 30.03
N GLN A 13 13.89 13.40 30.49
CA GLN A 13 13.19 12.62 31.54
C GLN A 13 12.87 11.20 31.06
N TRP A 14 12.27 11.05 29.87
CA TRP A 14 11.95 9.73 29.34
C TRP A 14 13.19 8.91 29.02
N TYR A 15 14.25 9.54 28.50
CA TYR A 15 15.51 8.84 28.27
C TYR A 15 16.17 8.35 29.57
N LYS A 16 16.13 9.12 30.66
CA LYS A 16 16.59 8.71 31.98
C LYS A 16 15.72 7.56 32.56
N ALA A 17 14.41 7.65 32.40
CA ALA A 17 13.50 6.59 32.84
C ALA A 17 13.76 5.27 32.06
N LEU A 18 14.06 5.35 30.76
CA LEU A 18 14.44 4.21 29.95
C LEU A 18 15.71 3.52 30.45
N GLN A 19 16.70 4.30 30.87
CA GLN A 19 17.95 3.77 31.45
C GLN A 19 17.70 2.95 32.71
N GLN A 20 16.68 3.30 33.48
CA GLN A 20 16.30 2.58 34.70
C GLN A 20 15.48 1.32 34.43
N GLN A 21 14.77 1.26 33.28
CA GLN A 21 13.89 0.15 32.93
C GLN A 21 14.59 -0.99 32.19
N ILE A 22 15.68 -0.69 31.47
CA ILE A 22 16.41 -1.70 30.70
C ILE A 22 17.65 -2.14 31.50
N PRO A 23 17.74 -3.42 31.90
CA PRO A 23 18.95 -3.96 32.49
C PRO A 23 20.16 -3.74 31.60
N ASP A 24 21.31 -3.38 32.19
CA ASP A 24 22.58 -3.17 31.48
C ASP A 24 22.53 -2.11 30.36
N PHE A 25 21.63 -1.15 30.47
CA PHE A 25 21.52 -0.06 29.50
C PHE A 25 22.78 0.80 29.50
N ILE A 26 23.45 0.86 28.36
CA ILE A 26 24.62 1.71 28.17
C ILE A 26 24.22 2.94 27.35
N SER A 27 24.28 4.13 27.94
CA SER A 27 24.04 5.38 27.22
C SER A 27 25.20 5.68 26.26
N ARG A 28 24.91 5.74 24.98
CA ARG A 28 25.90 5.94 23.91
C ARG A 28 25.83 7.35 23.32
N ALA A 29 26.99 7.97 23.07
CA ALA A 29 27.03 9.30 22.50
C ALA A 29 26.32 9.38 21.13
N PRO A 30 26.50 8.43 20.19
CA PRO A 30 25.75 8.44 18.92
C PRO A 30 24.23 8.36 19.10
N GLN A 31 23.74 7.63 20.10
CA GLN A 31 22.32 7.56 20.41
C GLN A 31 21.75 8.91 20.83
N ARG A 32 22.45 9.60 21.74
CA ARG A 32 22.02 10.95 22.19
C ARG A 32 22.08 11.97 21.06
N GLN A 33 23.09 11.88 20.18
CA GLN A 33 23.17 12.72 18.98
C GLN A 33 21.99 12.49 18.06
N MET A 34 21.63 11.22 17.79
CA MET A 34 20.46 10.89 16.98
C MET A 34 19.16 11.45 17.57
N ILE A 35 18.95 11.29 18.87
CA ILE A 35 17.79 11.84 19.58
C ILE A 35 17.70 13.36 19.36
N ALA A 36 18.82 14.07 19.48
CA ALA A 36 18.85 15.51 19.32
C ALA A 36 18.56 15.96 17.89
N GLU A 37 19.17 15.31 16.89
CA GLU A 37 18.98 15.67 15.48
C GLU A 37 17.55 15.34 15.00
N VAL A 38 16.99 14.20 15.43
CA VAL A 38 15.59 13.83 15.15
C VAL A 38 14.63 14.85 15.79
N ALA A 39 14.85 15.21 17.08
CA ALA A 39 14.01 16.19 17.77
C ALA A 39 14.00 17.56 17.05
N LYS A 40 15.17 18.07 16.67
CA LYS A 40 15.31 19.34 15.94
C LYS A 40 14.63 19.31 14.58
N THR A 41 14.80 18.20 13.84
CA THR A 41 14.18 18.05 12.52
C THR A 41 12.67 18.05 12.63
N LEU A 42 12.12 17.21 13.47
CA LEU A 42 10.66 17.06 13.62
C LEU A 42 10.00 18.32 14.21
N ALA A 43 10.71 19.10 15.04
CA ALA A 43 10.23 20.38 15.56
C ALA A 43 10.38 21.55 14.56
N GLY A 44 10.95 21.32 13.38
CA GLY A 44 11.11 22.33 12.34
C GLY A 44 12.25 23.33 12.61
N ASP A 45 13.28 22.98 13.40
CA ASP A 45 14.50 23.78 13.57
C ASP A 45 15.33 23.81 12.29
N TYR A 46 15.16 22.81 11.42
CA TYR A 46 15.80 22.72 10.11
C TYR A 46 14.79 22.96 8.99
N PRO A 47 15.26 23.49 7.84
CA PRO A 47 14.35 23.91 6.77
C PRO A 47 13.58 22.78 6.12
N ARG A 48 14.13 21.54 6.08
CA ARG A 48 13.50 20.38 5.43
C ARG A 48 13.77 19.08 6.19
N HIS A 49 14.24 18.07 5.51
CA HIS A 49 14.33 16.68 5.94
C HIS A 49 15.74 16.33 6.44
N LEU A 50 15.82 15.22 7.19
CA LEU A 50 17.08 14.67 7.71
C LEU A 50 17.24 13.23 7.19
N ALA A 51 18.36 12.95 6.53
CA ALA A 51 18.85 11.61 6.29
C ALA A 51 20.00 11.31 7.28
N ILE A 52 19.79 10.37 8.19
CA ILE A 52 20.77 10.04 9.22
C ILE A 52 21.17 8.56 9.16
N GLU A 53 22.42 8.30 8.81
CA GLU A 53 23.00 6.97 8.88
C GLU A 53 23.41 6.63 10.31
N ALA A 54 22.73 5.63 10.87
CA ALA A 54 22.96 5.16 12.22
C ALA A 54 23.32 3.67 12.21
N PRO A 55 24.59 3.31 12.46
CA PRO A 55 25.03 1.91 12.47
C PRO A 55 24.23 1.05 13.44
N THR A 56 24.24 -0.28 13.23
CA THR A 56 23.65 -1.24 14.16
C THR A 56 24.20 -1.05 15.57
N GLY A 57 23.35 -1.28 16.58
CA GLY A 57 23.72 -1.12 17.99
C GLY A 57 23.63 0.29 18.56
N VAL A 58 23.35 1.33 17.74
CA VAL A 58 23.07 2.68 18.23
C VAL A 58 21.76 2.75 19.03
N GLY A 59 20.80 1.87 18.73
CA GLY A 59 19.45 1.90 19.30
C GLY A 59 18.53 2.85 18.52
N LYS A 60 18.54 2.76 17.20
CA LYS A 60 17.78 3.62 16.26
C LYS A 60 16.33 3.80 16.67
N THR A 61 15.62 2.69 16.93
CA THR A 61 14.17 2.71 17.18
C THR A 61 13.82 3.66 18.34
N LEU A 62 14.45 3.48 19.48
CA LEU A 62 14.22 4.36 20.64
C LEU A 62 14.71 5.78 20.41
N SER A 63 15.76 5.95 19.57
CA SER A 63 16.33 7.27 19.25
C SER A 63 15.42 8.15 18.41
N TYR A 64 14.48 7.58 17.65
CA TYR A 64 13.47 8.36 16.93
C TYR A 64 12.10 8.34 17.62
N LEU A 65 11.74 7.27 18.34
CA LEU A 65 10.44 7.21 19.02
C LEU A 65 10.34 8.22 20.16
N ILE A 66 11.34 8.29 21.04
CA ILE A 66 11.30 9.20 22.19
C ILE A 66 11.13 10.67 21.76
N PRO A 67 12.00 11.22 20.89
CA PRO A 67 11.84 12.61 20.45
C PRO A 67 10.60 12.82 19.59
N GLY A 68 10.25 11.84 18.73
CA GLY A 68 9.07 11.93 17.88
C GLY A 68 7.78 12.00 18.67
N ILE A 69 7.63 11.20 19.73
CA ILE A 69 6.46 11.26 20.63
C ILE A 69 6.42 12.60 21.39
N ALA A 70 7.57 13.07 21.89
CA ALA A 70 7.61 14.32 22.67
C ALA A 70 7.24 15.53 21.79
N VAL A 71 7.80 15.63 20.60
CA VAL A 71 7.47 16.69 19.63
C VAL A 71 6.01 16.54 19.17
N GLY A 72 5.59 15.32 18.84
CA GLY A 72 4.23 15.05 18.37
C GLY A 72 3.16 15.49 19.37
N ARG A 73 3.33 15.19 20.64
CA ARG A 73 2.42 15.64 21.71
C ARG A 73 2.43 17.16 21.87
N ALA A 74 3.60 17.78 21.79
CA ALA A 74 3.71 19.24 21.88
C ALA A 74 3.03 19.97 20.72
N GLU A 75 3.03 19.38 19.52
CA GLU A 75 2.42 19.95 18.31
C GLU A 75 1.01 19.39 18.00
N SER A 76 0.51 18.47 18.84
CA SER A 76 -0.76 17.74 18.60
C SER A 76 -0.78 17.01 17.25
N LYS A 77 0.35 16.42 16.88
CA LYS A 77 0.54 15.64 15.65
C LYS A 77 0.94 14.21 15.98
N PRO A 78 0.32 13.18 15.38
CA PRO A 78 0.78 11.81 15.53
C PRO A 78 2.15 11.62 14.88
N LEU A 79 2.97 10.77 15.50
CA LEU A 79 4.20 10.26 14.90
C LEU A 79 3.86 9.05 14.04
N VAL A 80 4.11 9.12 12.75
CA VAL A 80 4.05 7.98 11.84
C VAL A 80 5.45 7.40 11.68
N VAL A 81 5.62 6.14 12.05
CA VAL A 81 6.86 5.39 11.83
C VAL A 81 6.64 4.39 10.72
N SER A 82 7.43 4.51 9.67
CA SER A 82 7.37 3.62 8.51
C SER A 82 8.60 2.74 8.44
N THR A 83 8.41 1.45 8.17
CA THR A 83 9.49 0.46 8.06
C THR A 83 9.46 -0.22 6.69
N ALA A 84 10.55 -0.94 6.35
CA ALA A 84 10.65 -1.61 5.06
C ALA A 84 9.63 -2.73 4.86
N ASN A 85 9.32 -3.48 5.91
CA ASN A 85 8.44 -4.65 5.83
C ASN A 85 7.58 -4.84 7.08
N VAL A 86 6.63 -5.79 7.00
CA VAL A 86 5.68 -6.09 8.08
C VAL A 86 6.37 -6.67 9.32
N ALA A 87 7.42 -7.46 9.18
CA ALA A 87 8.11 -8.05 10.33
C ALA A 87 8.79 -6.99 11.22
N LEU A 88 9.41 -5.97 10.61
CA LEU A 88 9.95 -4.83 11.34
C LEU A 88 8.84 -3.96 11.94
N GLN A 89 7.72 -3.79 11.23
CA GLN A 89 6.55 -3.10 11.75
C GLN A 89 6.03 -3.79 13.02
N ASP A 90 5.90 -5.12 12.98
CA ASP A 90 5.47 -5.91 14.14
C ASP A 90 6.46 -5.82 15.31
N GLN A 91 7.76 -5.81 15.05
CA GLN A 91 8.77 -5.64 16.10
C GLN A 91 8.59 -4.33 16.87
N ILE A 92 8.41 -3.21 16.18
CA ILE A 92 8.18 -1.91 16.82
C ILE A 92 6.87 -1.94 17.61
N TYR A 93 5.81 -2.50 17.01
CA TYR A 93 4.47 -2.55 17.58
C TYR A 93 4.40 -3.44 18.83
N SER A 94 5.01 -4.65 18.76
CA SER A 94 4.89 -5.67 19.82
C SER A 94 5.98 -5.60 20.90
N LYS A 95 7.12 -4.93 20.64
CA LYS A 95 8.26 -4.89 21.58
C LYS A 95 8.62 -3.47 22.01
N ASP A 96 8.91 -2.57 21.06
CA ASP A 96 9.48 -1.26 21.39
C ASP A 96 8.43 -0.31 21.99
N LEU A 97 7.23 -0.25 21.41
CA LEU A 97 6.16 0.61 21.92
C LEU A 97 5.59 0.13 23.29
N PRO A 98 5.38 -1.16 23.55
CA PRO A 98 5.04 -1.65 24.89
C PRO A 98 6.10 -1.34 25.96
N LEU A 99 7.39 -1.35 25.58
CA LEU A 99 8.46 -0.92 26.47
C LEU A 99 8.32 0.57 26.82
N LEU A 100 8.09 1.42 25.81
CA LEU A 100 7.87 2.86 26.02
C LEU A 100 6.59 3.14 26.81
N LYS A 101 5.56 2.34 26.68
CA LYS A 101 4.32 2.46 27.46
C LYS A 101 4.53 2.27 28.96
N LYS A 102 5.57 1.53 29.39
CA LYS A 102 5.95 1.43 30.79
C LYS A 102 6.49 2.75 31.36
N ILE A 103 7.05 3.61 30.50
CA ILE A 103 7.61 4.92 30.85
C ILE A 103 6.59 6.03 30.63
N ILE A 104 5.72 5.85 29.63
CA ILE A 104 4.67 6.78 29.19
C ILE A 104 3.35 6.02 29.28
N PRO A 105 2.72 5.90 30.50
CA PRO A 105 1.58 5.00 30.70
C PRO A 105 0.33 5.34 29.87
N ASP A 106 0.16 6.59 29.50
CA ASP A 106 -0.92 7.12 28.65
C ASP A 106 -0.62 7.07 27.14
N LEU A 107 0.51 6.49 26.73
CA LEU A 107 0.89 6.34 25.33
C LEU A 107 -0.15 5.52 24.57
N LYS A 108 -0.69 6.13 23.52
CA LYS A 108 -1.60 5.50 22.55
C LYS A 108 -0.85 5.20 21.26
N PHE A 109 -0.86 3.96 20.87
CA PHE A 109 -0.22 3.56 19.60
C PHE A 109 -1.05 2.50 18.88
N THR A 110 -0.98 2.49 17.56
CA THR A 110 -1.65 1.52 16.71
C THR A 110 -0.82 1.17 15.49
N GLY A 111 -1.13 0.03 14.86
CA GLY A 111 -0.53 -0.39 13.58
C GLY A 111 -1.45 -0.07 12.43
N ALA A 112 -0.92 0.57 11.39
CA ALA A 112 -1.61 0.75 10.12
C ALA A 112 -1.20 -0.37 9.16
N PHE A 113 -2.10 -1.32 8.93
CA PHE A 113 -1.89 -2.43 8.01
C PHE A 113 -2.84 -2.32 6.80
N GLY A 114 -2.44 -2.94 5.69
CA GLY A 114 -3.30 -3.06 4.52
C GLY A 114 -4.57 -3.87 4.83
N ARG A 115 -5.67 -3.58 4.14
CA ARG A 115 -6.97 -4.24 4.35
C ARG A 115 -6.90 -5.76 4.26
N GLY A 116 -6.12 -6.30 3.32
CA GLY A 116 -5.93 -7.74 3.16
C GLY A 116 -5.22 -8.45 4.32
N ARG A 117 -4.69 -7.70 5.31
CA ARG A 117 -4.12 -8.27 6.54
C ARG A 117 -5.17 -8.50 7.63
N TYR A 118 -6.37 -7.94 7.48
CA TYR A 118 -7.48 -8.11 8.41
C TYR A 118 -8.50 -9.10 7.89
N VAL A 119 -9.07 -9.89 8.78
CA VAL A 119 -10.22 -10.73 8.47
C VAL A 119 -11.42 -9.85 8.11
N CYS A 120 -12.16 -10.26 7.09
CA CYS A 120 -13.44 -9.65 6.75
C CYS A 120 -14.56 -10.37 7.53
N PRO A 121 -15.25 -9.72 8.48
CA PRO A 121 -16.31 -10.39 9.25
C PRO A 121 -17.44 -10.94 8.40
N ARG A 122 -17.75 -10.27 7.26
CA ARG A 122 -18.73 -10.75 6.30
C ARG A 122 -18.30 -12.09 5.67
N ASN A 123 -17.06 -12.16 5.19
CA ASN A 123 -16.53 -13.38 4.57
C ASN A 123 -16.40 -14.50 5.62
N LEU A 124 -15.94 -14.15 6.83
CA LEU A 124 -15.80 -15.08 7.94
C LEU A 124 -17.16 -15.67 8.35
N ALA A 125 -18.20 -14.85 8.48
CA ALA A 125 -19.55 -15.29 8.78
C ALA A 125 -20.06 -16.28 7.71
N ALA A 126 -19.80 -15.95 6.45
CA ALA A 126 -20.14 -16.79 5.32
C ALA A 126 -19.49 -18.18 5.38
N MET A 127 -18.18 -18.21 5.64
CA MET A 127 -17.39 -19.45 5.74
C MET A 127 -17.68 -20.26 7.01
N SER A 128 -18.28 -19.65 8.04
CA SER A 128 -18.60 -20.30 9.33
C SER A 128 -19.97 -20.95 9.38
N THR A 129 -20.87 -20.61 8.45
CA THR A 129 -22.27 -21.06 8.46
C THR A 129 -22.39 -22.44 7.82
N ASP A 130 -23.22 -23.31 8.41
CA ASP A 130 -23.49 -24.65 7.88
C ASP A 130 -24.29 -24.58 6.58
N VAL A 131 -23.81 -25.24 5.53
CA VAL A 131 -24.46 -25.32 4.21
C VAL A 131 -25.90 -25.83 4.29
N SER A 132 -26.22 -26.66 5.31
CA SER A 132 -27.56 -27.24 5.53
C SER A 132 -28.58 -26.23 6.09
N GLN A 133 -28.16 -25.10 6.66
CA GLN A 133 -29.05 -24.05 7.21
C GLN A 133 -29.16 -22.81 6.31
N GLN A 134 -28.59 -22.87 5.14
CA GLN A 134 -28.40 -21.73 4.23
C GLN A 134 -29.58 -21.43 3.31
N GLY A 135 -30.83 -21.51 3.79
CA GLY A 135 -32.01 -21.20 2.96
C GLY A 135 -31.94 -19.86 2.20
N ASP A 136 -31.67 -18.77 2.85
CA ASP A 136 -31.67 -17.42 2.22
C ASP A 136 -30.29 -16.74 2.19
N LEU A 137 -29.31 -17.15 3.02
CA LEU A 137 -28.00 -16.54 3.12
C LEU A 137 -27.01 -16.99 2.02
N THR A 138 -27.20 -18.16 1.41
CA THR A 138 -26.36 -18.68 0.31
C THR A 138 -26.50 -17.91 -1.00
N LEU A 139 -27.62 -17.27 -1.19
CA LEU A 139 -27.78 -16.33 -2.32
C LEU A 139 -26.83 -15.11 -2.24
N PHE A 140 -26.10 -14.96 -1.12
CA PHE A 140 -25.22 -13.82 -0.84
C PHE A 140 -23.75 -14.06 -1.12
N LEU A 141 -23.38 -15.31 -1.30
CA LEU A 141 -21.99 -15.70 -1.47
C LEU A 141 -21.70 -15.94 -2.94
N ASP A 142 -20.63 -15.38 -3.43
CA ASP A 142 -19.96 -15.92 -4.60
C ASP A 142 -19.66 -17.40 -4.28
N ASP A 143 -19.87 -18.31 -5.21
CA ASP A 143 -19.55 -19.75 -5.05
C ASP A 143 -18.09 -19.98 -4.61
N GLU A 144 -17.23 -18.99 -4.80
CA GLU A 144 -15.83 -18.91 -4.35
C GLU A 144 -15.66 -18.78 -2.83
N LEU A 145 -16.68 -18.34 -2.07
CA LEU A 145 -16.62 -18.15 -0.61
C LEU A 145 -17.15 -19.34 0.20
N ALA A 146 -17.37 -20.48 -0.42
CA ALA A 146 -17.74 -21.68 0.31
C ALA A 146 -16.49 -22.33 0.95
N PRO A 147 -16.59 -22.93 2.16
CA PRO A 147 -15.50 -23.73 2.72
C PRO A 147 -15.23 -24.93 1.85
N SER A 148 -13.94 -25.20 1.56
CA SER A 148 -13.53 -26.33 0.72
C SER A 148 -13.52 -27.66 1.50
N SER A 149 -13.50 -27.59 2.84
CA SER A 149 -13.48 -28.75 3.74
C SER A 149 -14.15 -28.45 5.09
N GLY A 150 -14.52 -29.51 5.81
CA GLY A 150 -15.03 -29.42 7.17
C GLY A 150 -13.99 -28.85 8.16
N GLU A 151 -12.71 -29.05 7.89
CA GLU A 151 -11.61 -28.50 8.70
C GLU A 151 -11.51 -26.98 8.56
N GLU A 152 -11.62 -26.46 7.32
CA GLU A 152 -11.69 -25.01 7.06
C GLU A 152 -12.89 -24.38 7.78
N GLN A 153 -14.05 -25.00 7.70
CA GLN A 153 -15.25 -24.53 8.37
C GLN A 153 -15.07 -24.50 9.91
N ALA A 154 -14.51 -25.58 10.49
CA ALA A 154 -14.24 -25.63 11.94
C ALA A 154 -13.25 -24.55 12.38
N LEU A 155 -12.23 -24.26 11.56
CA LEU A 155 -11.30 -23.16 11.82
C LEU A 155 -12.01 -21.81 11.73
N CYS A 156 -12.84 -21.57 10.72
CA CYS A 156 -13.62 -20.34 10.60
C CYS A 156 -14.54 -20.11 11.80
N GLN A 157 -15.17 -21.17 12.33
CA GLN A 157 -15.97 -21.08 13.56
C GLN A 157 -15.13 -20.71 14.80
N LYS A 158 -13.89 -21.23 14.90
CA LYS A 158 -12.96 -20.85 15.97
C LYS A 158 -12.54 -19.37 15.84
N LEU A 159 -12.21 -18.92 14.63
CA LEU A 159 -11.87 -17.52 14.33
C LEU A 159 -13.02 -16.57 14.67
N THR A 160 -14.25 -16.95 14.33
CA THR A 160 -15.46 -16.18 14.67
C THR A 160 -15.63 -16.04 16.18
N LYS A 161 -15.42 -17.14 16.93
CA LYS A 161 -15.49 -17.08 18.41
C LYS A 161 -14.39 -16.23 19.02
N ALA A 162 -13.15 -16.37 18.53
CA ALA A 162 -12.02 -15.58 19.00
C ALA A 162 -12.24 -14.07 18.75
N LEU A 163 -12.74 -13.71 17.58
CA LEU A 163 -13.05 -12.32 17.24
C LEU A 163 -14.18 -11.76 18.14
N ALA A 164 -15.27 -12.51 18.30
CA ALA A 164 -16.41 -12.10 19.12
C ALA A 164 -16.08 -11.94 20.62
N ARG A 165 -15.08 -12.67 21.12
CA ARG A 165 -14.61 -12.61 22.51
C ARG A 165 -13.47 -11.62 22.73
N PHE A 166 -13.04 -10.91 21.68
CA PHE A 166 -11.85 -10.03 21.70
C PHE A 166 -10.56 -10.76 22.13
N GLU A 167 -10.49 -12.08 21.90
CA GLU A 167 -9.28 -12.89 22.09
C GLU A 167 -8.30 -12.72 20.92
N TRP A 168 -8.75 -12.14 19.82
CA TRP A 168 -8.02 -11.82 18.62
C TRP A 168 -8.54 -10.52 18.01
N ASP A 169 -7.61 -9.67 17.57
CA ASP A 169 -7.90 -8.37 16.97
C ASP A 169 -8.26 -8.42 15.47
N GLY A 170 -8.30 -9.60 14.89
CA GLY A 170 -8.63 -9.82 13.48
C GLY A 170 -7.46 -9.62 12.51
N LEU A 171 -6.26 -9.32 13.00
CA LEU A 171 -5.05 -9.23 12.18
C LEU A 171 -4.45 -10.64 12.00
N ARG A 172 -4.14 -11.03 10.76
CA ARG A 172 -3.64 -12.39 10.43
C ARG A 172 -2.45 -12.80 11.29
N ASP A 173 -1.50 -11.89 11.42
CA ASP A 173 -0.23 -12.14 12.08
C ASP A 173 -0.33 -12.26 13.60
N HIS A 174 -1.42 -11.79 14.19
CA HIS A 174 -1.69 -11.88 15.64
C HIS A 174 -2.44 -13.14 16.03
N TYR A 175 -2.89 -13.94 15.06
CA TYR A 175 -3.50 -15.23 15.37
C TYR A 175 -2.43 -16.26 15.72
N GLN A 176 -2.66 -17.06 16.78
CA GLN A 176 -1.65 -17.98 17.33
C GLN A 176 -1.24 -19.11 16.37
N GLN A 177 -2.13 -19.51 15.47
CA GLN A 177 -1.89 -20.54 14.47
C GLN A 177 -1.74 -19.90 13.10
N SER A 178 -0.81 -20.39 12.29
CA SER A 178 -0.70 -19.90 10.90
C SER A 178 -1.94 -20.30 10.11
N ILE A 179 -2.48 -19.33 9.36
CA ILE A 179 -3.58 -19.53 8.43
C ILE A 179 -2.97 -19.56 7.03
N ASP A 180 -3.21 -20.61 6.27
CA ASP A 180 -2.69 -20.77 4.91
C ASP A 180 -3.19 -19.68 3.95
N ASP A 181 -2.41 -19.38 2.92
CA ASP A 181 -2.69 -18.28 2.01
C ASP A 181 -4.00 -18.46 1.23
N PRO A 182 -4.36 -19.67 0.70
CA PRO A 182 -5.62 -19.87 0.02
C PRO A 182 -6.85 -19.59 0.90
N LEU A 183 -6.84 -20.05 2.14
CA LEU A 183 -7.93 -19.78 3.08
C LEU A 183 -7.97 -18.31 3.47
N TRP A 184 -6.80 -17.69 3.73
CA TRP A 184 -6.75 -16.28 4.07
C TRP A 184 -7.26 -15.38 2.95
N ALA A 185 -6.99 -15.71 1.70
CA ALA A 185 -7.52 -15.00 0.54
C ALA A 185 -9.07 -14.98 0.52
N LYS A 186 -9.71 -16.07 0.94
CA LYS A 186 -11.18 -16.14 1.10
C LYS A 186 -11.67 -15.33 2.30
N LEU A 187 -10.93 -15.31 3.41
CA LEU A 187 -11.32 -14.65 4.66
C LEU A 187 -11.06 -13.14 4.67
N SER A 188 -10.10 -12.66 3.90
CA SER A 188 -9.77 -11.25 3.78
C SER A 188 -10.59 -10.53 2.70
N THR A 189 -10.34 -9.26 2.50
CA THR A 189 -10.95 -8.49 1.41
C THR A 189 -10.01 -7.34 1.00
N ASP A 190 -10.20 -6.83 -0.19
CA ASP A 190 -9.53 -5.65 -0.72
C ASP A 190 -10.47 -4.42 -0.80
N LYS A 191 -9.99 -3.35 -1.42
CA LYS A 191 -10.78 -2.12 -1.61
C LYS A 191 -11.99 -2.35 -2.52
N ALA A 192 -11.82 -3.12 -3.59
CA ALA A 192 -12.86 -3.36 -4.59
C ALA A 192 -13.98 -4.28 -4.07
N ASN A 193 -13.64 -5.21 -3.17
CA ASN A 193 -14.56 -6.18 -2.60
C ASN A 193 -15.23 -5.74 -1.29
N CYS A 194 -14.89 -4.54 -0.79
CA CYS A 194 -15.40 -4.04 0.48
C CYS A 194 -16.57 -3.06 0.28
N LEU A 195 -17.69 -3.33 0.95
CA LEU A 195 -18.87 -2.45 0.95
C LEU A 195 -18.66 -1.11 1.68
N GLY A 196 -17.52 -0.91 2.34
CA GLY A 196 -17.24 0.30 3.07
C GLY A 196 -18.28 0.61 4.15
N ARG A 197 -18.76 1.86 4.16
CA ARG A 197 -19.75 2.34 5.14
C ARG A 197 -21.11 1.64 5.03
N ASN A 198 -21.39 0.99 3.91
CA ASN A 198 -22.64 0.26 3.67
C ASN A 198 -22.59 -1.19 4.19
N CYS A 199 -21.45 -1.62 4.75
CA CYS A 199 -21.29 -2.97 5.28
C CYS A 199 -22.05 -3.15 6.60
N HIS A 200 -22.87 -4.19 6.70
CA HIS A 200 -23.58 -4.51 7.93
C HIS A 200 -22.65 -4.73 9.14
N TYR A 201 -21.45 -5.27 8.88
CA TYR A 201 -20.42 -5.56 9.88
C TYR A 201 -19.46 -4.38 10.14
N ILE A 202 -19.76 -3.15 9.69
CA ILE A 202 -18.82 -2.02 9.77
C ILE A 202 -18.37 -1.72 11.20
N ARG A 203 -19.28 -1.87 12.18
CA ARG A 203 -19.01 -1.57 13.59
C ARG A 203 -18.10 -2.59 14.27
N GLU A 204 -18.09 -3.82 13.77
CA GLU A 204 -17.32 -4.97 14.28
C GLU A 204 -16.11 -5.27 13.40
N CYS A 205 -15.94 -4.51 12.32
CA CYS A 205 -14.89 -4.76 11.34
C CYS A 205 -13.51 -4.40 11.91
N PRO A 206 -12.58 -5.35 12.08
CA PRO A 206 -11.24 -5.11 12.62
C PRO A 206 -10.49 -4.00 11.87
N PHE A 207 -10.60 -3.99 10.54
CA PHE A 207 -9.99 -2.96 9.72
C PHE A 207 -10.51 -1.55 10.02
N TYR A 208 -11.82 -1.37 10.21
CA TYR A 208 -12.39 -0.05 10.51
C TYR A 208 -12.18 0.34 11.97
N ILE A 209 -12.11 -0.62 12.89
CA ILE A 209 -11.74 -0.37 14.29
C ILE A 209 -10.30 0.15 14.34
N ALA A 210 -9.34 -0.54 13.71
CA ALA A 210 -7.96 -0.10 13.64
C ALA A 210 -7.81 1.29 12.99
N ARG A 211 -8.62 1.59 11.95
CA ARG A 211 -8.64 2.92 11.32
C ARG A 211 -9.08 4.03 12.26
N LYS A 212 -10.09 3.76 13.08
CA LYS A 212 -10.56 4.73 14.08
C LYS A 212 -9.51 4.97 15.16
N GLU A 213 -8.74 3.96 15.52
CA GLU A 213 -7.64 4.11 16.49
C GLU A 213 -6.53 5.03 15.99
N ILE A 214 -6.26 5.04 14.68
CA ILE A 214 -5.27 5.93 14.05
C ILE A 214 -5.59 7.41 14.34
N GLU A 215 -6.86 7.79 14.38
CA GLU A 215 -7.29 9.18 14.61
C GLU A 215 -6.92 9.71 16.00
N SER A 216 -6.70 8.82 16.98
CA SER A 216 -6.41 9.19 18.37
C SER A 216 -5.05 8.69 18.86
N ALA A 217 -4.22 8.12 17.99
CA ALA A 217 -2.93 7.56 18.35
C ALA A 217 -1.84 8.64 18.45
N ASP A 218 -0.95 8.52 19.43
CA ASP A 218 0.31 9.27 19.49
C ASP A 218 1.31 8.73 18.48
N VAL A 219 1.30 7.40 18.25
CA VAL A 219 2.20 6.71 17.30
C VAL A 219 1.42 5.77 16.42
N VAL A 220 1.67 5.87 15.11
CA VAL A 220 1.16 4.96 14.09
C VAL A 220 2.33 4.25 13.43
N VAL A 221 2.36 2.92 13.47
CA VAL A 221 3.40 2.13 12.80
C VAL A 221 2.84 1.59 11.48
N ALA A 222 3.57 1.81 10.39
CA ALA A 222 3.18 1.39 9.05
C ALA A 222 4.38 0.80 8.29
N ASN A 223 4.17 0.23 7.11
CA ASN A 223 5.26 -0.05 6.17
C ASN A 223 5.34 1.01 5.07
N HIS A 224 6.48 1.07 4.37
CA HIS A 224 6.72 2.07 3.32
C HIS A 224 5.66 2.03 2.21
N ALA A 225 5.26 0.83 1.78
CA ALA A 225 4.26 0.68 0.72
C ALA A 225 2.90 1.28 1.12
N LEU A 226 2.47 1.05 2.37
CA LEU A 226 1.23 1.64 2.89
C LEU A 226 1.33 3.16 3.00
N VAL A 227 2.48 3.70 3.47
CA VAL A 227 2.70 5.14 3.55
C VAL A 227 2.64 5.77 2.16
N MET A 228 3.30 5.18 1.17
CA MET A 228 3.25 5.67 -0.22
C MET A 228 1.83 5.67 -0.78
N ALA A 229 1.09 4.57 -0.62
CA ALA A 229 -0.30 4.48 -1.04
C ALA A 229 -1.21 5.47 -0.31
N ALA A 230 -0.98 5.69 0.98
CA ALA A 230 -1.74 6.64 1.79
C ALA A 230 -1.49 8.09 1.36
N LEU A 231 -0.25 8.44 1.03
CA LEU A 231 0.12 9.78 0.53
C LEU A 231 -0.40 10.03 -0.89
N GLU A 232 -0.51 9.01 -1.73
CA GLU A 232 -1.11 9.12 -3.08
C GLU A 232 -2.62 9.35 -3.00
N THR A 233 -3.31 8.57 -2.17
CA THR A 233 -4.78 8.59 -2.07
C THR A 233 -5.32 9.56 -1.02
N GLU A 234 -4.44 10.19 -0.23
CA GLU A 234 -4.77 11.04 0.93
C GLU A 234 -5.77 10.39 1.89
N SER A 235 -5.58 9.10 2.09
CA SER A 235 -6.46 8.25 2.90
C SER A 235 -5.62 7.40 3.85
N VAL A 236 -6.22 6.84 4.87
CA VAL A 236 -5.59 5.90 5.82
C VAL A 236 -4.83 6.59 6.93
N LEU A 237 -3.88 7.43 6.61
CA LEU A 237 -3.07 8.20 7.55
C LEU A 237 -3.65 9.61 7.72
N PRO A 238 -3.31 10.30 8.81
CA PRO A 238 -3.64 11.71 8.99
C PRO A 238 -3.14 12.57 7.83
N ASN A 239 -3.67 13.79 7.73
CA ASN A 239 -3.22 14.74 6.71
C ASN A 239 -1.68 14.86 6.74
N PRO A 240 -0.99 14.75 5.59
CA PRO A 240 0.48 14.80 5.52
C PRO A 240 1.12 16.02 6.20
N LYS A 241 0.41 17.15 6.28
CA LYS A 241 0.88 18.35 6.97
C LYS A 241 0.70 18.31 8.49
N GLU A 242 -0.12 17.40 8.98
CA GLU A 242 -0.52 17.25 10.38
C GLU A 242 0.05 16.01 11.05
N LEU A 243 1.10 15.41 10.46
CA LEU A 243 1.81 14.28 11.01
C LEU A 243 3.33 14.53 11.04
N LEU A 244 4.01 13.80 11.91
CA LEU A 244 5.47 13.66 11.89
C LEU A 244 5.83 12.32 11.27
N LEU A 245 6.85 12.27 10.41
CA LEU A 245 7.20 11.04 9.69
C LEU A 245 8.65 10.63 9.91
N VAL A 246 8.83 9.38 10.30
CA VAL A 246 10.12 8.69 10.34
C VAL A 246 10.09 7.49 9.41
N LEU A 247 11.05 7.41 8.51
CA LEU A 247 11.26 6.29 7.58
C LEU A 247 12.46 5.48 8.08
N ASP A 248 12.20 4.38 8.77
CA ASP A 248 13.22 3.45 9.25
C ASP A 248 13.55 2.43 8.16
N GLU A 249 14.83 2.05 8.05
CA GLU A 249 15.39 1.30 6.92
C GLU A 249 15.09 1.99 5.57
N GLY A 250 15.23 3.33 5.58
CA GLY A 250 14.89 4.20 4.46
C GLY A 250 15.69 3.99 3.18
N HIS A 251 16.75 3.15 3.21
CA HIS A 251 17.47 2.73 2.01
C HIS A 251 16.59 1.89 1.05
N HIS A 252 15.51 1.26 1.55
CA HIS A 252 14.51 0.56 0.74
C HIS A 252 13.46 1.48 0.12
N LEU A 253 13.34 2.72 0.58
CA LEU A 253 12.29 3.64 0.13
C LEU A 253 12.23 3.82 -1.40
N PRO A 254 13.36 4.03 -2.12
CA PRO A 254 13.31 4.20 -3.56
C PRO A 254 12.81 2.96 -4.31
N GLU A 255 13.14 1.76 -3.84
CA GLU A 255 12.69 0.50 -4.41
C GLU A 255 11.19 0.31 -4.18
N VAL A 256 10.75 0.44 -2.93
CA VAL A 256 9.33 0.34 -2.57
C VAL A 256 8.48 1.39 -3.30
N ALA A 257 9.00 2.63 -3.44
CA ALA A 257 8.30 3.67 -4.18
C ALA A 257 8.20 3.33 -5.68
N ARG A 258 9.24 2.76 -6.28
CA ARG A 258 9.20 2.30 -7.67
C ARG A 258 8.15 1.21 -7.86
N ASP A 259 8.15 0.20 -6.99
CA ASP A 259 7.21 -0.93 -7.08
C ASP A 259 5.75 -0.47 -6.84
N ALA A 260 5.54 0.45 -5.90
CA ALA A 260 4.21 1.05 -5.67
C ALA A 260 3.72 1.94 -6.81
N LEU A 261 4.62 2.43 -7.66
CA LEU A 261 4.33 3.31 -8.80
C LEU A 261 4.36 2.56 -10.14
N GLU A 262 4.81 1.31 -10.14
CA GLU A 262 4.67 0.44 -11.30
C GLU A 262 3.19 0.19 -11.56
N ILE A 263 2.82 0.28 -12.82
CA ILE A 263 1.49 -0.01 -13.30
C ILE A 263 1.64 -1.05 -14.36
N ASP A 264 1.04 -2.18 -14.12
CA ASP A 264 0.97 -3.28 -15.06
C ASP A 264 -0.48 -3.69 -15.30
N GLY A 265 -0.70 -4.40 -16.38
CA GLY A 265 -1.99 -4.97 -16.70
C GLY A 265 -1.89 -6.01 -17.80
N GLU A 266 -2.78 -6.98 -17.71
CA GLU A 266 -2.92 -8.00 -18.74
C GLU A 266 -3.57 -7.40 -19.98
N ILE A 267 -2.91 -7.63 -21.12
CA ILE A 267 -3.31 -7.09 -22.43
C ILE A 267 -3.73 -8.19 -23.41
N THR A 268 -3.88 -9.42 -22.94
CA THR A 268 -4.32 -10.57 -23.75
C THR A 268 -5.75 -10.34 -24.24
N ALA A 269 -6.01 -10.49 -25.52
CA ALA A 269 -7.35 -10.27 -26.08
C ALA A 269 -8.39 -11.21 -25.49
N LEU A 270 -8.04 -12.48 -25.24
CA LEU A 270 -8.94 -13.44 -24.62
C LEU A 270 -9.41 -12.97 -23.23
N SER A 271 -8.48 -12.60 -22.35
CA SER A 271 -8.78 -12.12 -20.99
C SER A 271 -9.59 -10.83 -21.05
N THR A 272 -9.19 -9.87 -21.88
CA THR A 272 -9.93 -8.61 -22.08
C THR A 272 -11.34 -8.84 -22.56
N ASN A 273 -11.58 -9.76 -23.49
CA ASN A 273 -12.91 -10.07 -24.00
C ASN A 273 -13.83 -10.63 -22.92
N LEU A 274 -13.31 -11.52 -22.06
CA LEU A 274 -14.05 -12.04 -20.92
C LEU A 274 -14.46 -10.92 -19.94
N GLN A 275 -13.55 -9.99 -19.67
CA GLN A 275 -13.84 -8.83 -18.82
C GLN A 275 -14.90 -7.91 -19.44
N LEU A 276 -14.80 -7.61 -20.72
CA LEU A 276 -15.78 -6.78 -21.43
C LEU A 276 -17.17 -7.40 -21.45
N ASP A 277 -17.26 -8.72 -21.66
CA ASP A 277 -18.55 -9.43 -21.57
C ASP A 277 -19.18 -9.34 -20.19
N MET A 278 -18.37 -9.45 -19.14
CA MET A 278 -18.85 -9.24 -17.76
C MET A 278 -19.32 -7.82 -17.53
N ILE A 279 -18.58 -6.82 -18.00
CA ILE A 279 -18.94 -5.39 -17.86
C ILE A 279 -20.27 -5.12 -18.53
N VAL A 280 -20.46 -5.55 -19.77
CA VAL A 280 -21.72 -5.37 -20.51
C VAL A 280 -22.91 -5.97 -19.73
N ARG A 281 -22.78 -7.23 -19.30
CA ARG A 281 -23.85 -7.91 -18.52
C ARG A 281 -24.17 -7.19 -17.22
N GLN A 282 -23.16 -6.77 -16.47
CA GLN A 282 -23.35 -6.09 -15.19
C GLN A 282 -24.02 -4.72 -15.36
N VAL A 283 -23.59 -3.93 -16.35
CA VAL A 283 -24.18 -2.63 -16.65
C VAL A 283 -25.64 -2.81 -17.10
N GLU A 284 -25.92 -3.70 -18.07
CA GLU A 284 -27.28 -3.98 -18.54
C GLU A 284 -28.21 -4.44 -17.41
N GLN A 285 -27.70 -5.31 -16.54
CA GLN A 285 -28.44 -5.77 -15.35
C GLN A 285 -28.76 -4.61 -14.41
N CYS A 286 -27.79 -3.77 -14.09
CA CYS A 286 -27.98 -2.62 -13.21
C CYS A 286 -28.96 -1.59 -13.82
N MET A 287 -28.83 -1.30 -15.11
CA MET A 287 -29.74 -0.40 -15.82
C MET A 287 -31.19 -0.89 -15.81
N THR A 288 -31.39 -2.19 -15.99
CA THR A 288 -32.73 -2.79 -16.01
C THR A 288 -33.34 -2.87 -14.62
N GLN A 289 -32.55 -3.30 -13.62
CA GLN A 289 -33.03 -3.60 -12.27
C GLN A 289 -33.23 -2.33 -11.43
N TYR A 290 -32.25 -1.40 -11.47
CA TYR A 290 -32.23 -0.24 -10.57
C TYR A 290 -32.67 1.06 -11.24
N ARG A 291 -32.72 1.12 -12.56
CA ARG A 291 -33.20 2.24 -13.39
C ARG A 291 -32.61 3.59 -12.94
N PRO A 292 -31.30 3.77 -13.03
CA PRO A 292 -30.63 5.02 -12.66
C PRO A 292 -31.24 6.23 -13.33
N LYS A 293 -31.24 7.36 -12.64
CA LYS A 293 -31.74 8.63 -13.21
C LYS A 293 -30.68 9.26 -14.10
N ASN A 294 -31.08 9.76 -15.26
CA ASN A 294 -30.23 10.47 -16.21
C ASN A 294 -28.94 9.70 -16.60
N PRO A 295 -29.05 8.45 -17.08
CA PRO A 295 -27.88 7.67 -17.42
C PRO A 295 -27.08 8.32 -18.57
N PRO A 296 -25.74 8.18 -18.57
CA PRO A 296 -24.90 8.60 -19.68
C PRO A 296 -25.33 7.93 -20.99
N GLY A 297 -25.06 8.58 -22.12
CA GLY A 297 -25.42 8.02 -23.44
C GLY A 297 -24.84 6.65 -23.73
N LEU A 298 -23.67 6.32 -23.15
CA LEU A 298 -23.02 5.02 -23.22
C LEU A 298 -23.78 3.92 -22.45
N ALA A 299 -24.68 4.25 -21.55
CA ALA A 299 -25.52 3.27 -20.85
C ALA A 299 -26.58 2.61 -21.75
N ASN A 300 -26.79 3.12 -22.97
CA ASN A 300 -27.62 2.46 -23.98
C ASN A 300 -26.95 1.15 -24.42
N SER A 301 -27.71 0.04 -24.39
CA SER A 301 -27.18 -1.30 -24.66
C SER A 301 -26.48 -1.44 -26.03
N GLU A 302 -27.02 -0.88 -27.08
CA GLU A 302 -26.43 -0.94 -28.43
C GLU A 302 -25.13 -0.13 -28.48
N ARG A 303 -25.13 1.09 -27.94
CA ARG A 303 -23.93 1.93 -27.88
C ARG A 303 -22.83 1.29 -27.03
N LEU A 304 -23.20 0.67 -25.89
CA LEU A 304 -22.25 -0.01 -25.03
C LEU A 304 -21.59 -1.20 -25.75
N LYS A 305 -22.40 -2.01 -26.46
CA LYS A 305 -21.89 -3.16 -27.24
C LYS A 305 -20.94 -2.71 -28.36
N ASN A 306 -21.35 -1.69 -29.12
CA ASN A 306 -20.48 -1.15 -30.19
C ASN A 306 -19.16 -0.58 -29.65
N HIS A 307 -19.23 0.10 -28.50
CA HIS A 307 -18.04 0.62 -27.82
C HIS A 307 -17.10 -0.49 -27.33
N CYS A 308 -17.66 -1.55 -26.77
CA CYS A 308 -16.86 -2.73 -26.35
C CYS A 308 -16.28 -3.47 -27.55
N GLU A 309 -16.99 -3.51 -28.70
CA GLU A 309 -16.47 -4.13 -29.91
C GLU A 309 -15.27 -3.37 -30.48
N GLU A 310 -15.34 -2.04 -30.54
CA GLU A 310 -14.19 -1.21 -30.95
C GLU A 310 -12.98 -1.45 -29.99
N LEU A 311 -13.23 -1.60 -28.68
CA LEU A 311 -12.16 -1.87 -27.72
C LEU A 311 -11.54 -3.26 -27.94
N ARG A 312 -12.34 -4.29 -28.25
CA ARG A 312 -11.87 -5.65 -28.60
C ARG A 312 -10.95 -5.64 -29.79
N GLU A 313 -11.40 -5.00 -30.88
CA GLU A 313 -10.61 -4.89 -32.10
C GLU A 313 -9.25 -4.23 -31.85
N LEU A 314 -9.24 -3.13 -31.07
CA LEU A 314 -8.00 -2.44 -30.74
C LEU A 314 -7.07 -3.26 -29.85
N VAL A 315 -7.60 -4.00 -28.88
CA VAL A 315 -6.78 -4.89 -28.05
C VAL A 315 -6.16 -6.01 -28.88
N GLN A 316 -6.90 -6.60 -29.82
CA GLN A 316 -6.34 -7.60 -30.74
C GLN A 316 -5.23 -7.03 -31.62
N ILE A 317 -5.41 -5.82 -32.15
CA ILE A 317 -4.36 -5.13 -32.91
C ILE A 317 -3.13 -4.90 -32.04
N PHE A 318 -3.32 -4.41 -30.80
CA PHE A 318 -2.23 -4.14 -29.87
C PHE A 318 -1.50 -5.42 -29.45
N GLU A 319 -2.23 -6.50 -29.16
CA GLU A 319 -1.66 -7.82 -28.85
C GLU A 319 -0.78 -8.33 -30.01
N HIS A 320 -1.24 -8.17 -31.24
CA HIS A 320 -0.45 -8.56 -32.44
C HIS A 320 0.83 -7.70 -32.57
N GLN A 321 0.72 -6.39 -32.32
CA GLN A 321 1.87 -5.49 -32.32
C GLN A 321 2.90 -5.89 -31.27
N VAL A 322 2.45 -6.19 -30.04
CA VAL A 322 3.31 -6.63 -28.92
C VAL A 322 3.98 -7.97 -29.21
N SER A 323 3.23 -8.92 -29.76
CA SER A 323 3.73 -10.26 -30.05
C SER A 323 4.93 -10.27 -31.01
N ALA A 324 5.05 -9.26 -31.87
CA ALA A 324 6.21 -9.10 -32.76
C ALA A 324 7.53 -8.83 -32.01
N TYR A 325 7.48 -8.34 -30.80
CA TYR A 325 8.65 -8.05 -29.95
C TYR A 325 9.00 -9.17 -28.97
N LEU A 326 8.16 -10.18 -28.83
CA LEU A 326 8.37 -11.32 -27.95
C LEU A 326 8.72 -12.57 -28.75
N PRO A 327 10.01 -12.84 -29.00
CA PRO A 327 10.43 -13.88 -29.93
C PRO A 327 10.16 -15.30 -29.39
N GLY A 328 9.83 -16.18 -30.32
CA GLY A 328 9.80 -17.63 -30.14
C GLY A 328 8.65 -18.16 -29.29
N ASP A 329 8.64 -19.50 -29.10
CA ASP A 329 7.67 -20.23 -28.28
C ASP A 329 8.14 -20.41 -26.82
N SER A 330 9.02 -19.53 -26.31
CA SER A 330 9.52 -19.65 -24.94
C SER A 330 8.39 -19.42 -23.94
N VAL A 331 8.37 -20.23 -22.88
CA VAL A 331 7.37 -20.18 -21.79
C VAL A 331 7.31 -18.81 -21.13
N ALA A 332 8.45 -18.12 -21.06
CA ALA A 332 8.56 -16.74 -20.57
C ALA A 332 9.42 -15.93 -21.53
N ALA A 333 8.98 -14.70 -21.81
CA ALA A 333 9.71 -13.74 -22.63
C ALA A 333 9.48 -12.34 -22.09
N GLU A 334 10.49 -11.49 -22.20
CA GLU A 334 10.42 -10.07 -21.85
C GLU A 334 11.05 -9.24 -22.97
N HIS A 335 10.44 -8.11 -23.27
CA HIS A 335 11.01 -7.10 -24.16
C HIS A 335 10.87 -5.72 -23.52
N ARG A 336 12.01 -5.03 -23.35
CA ARG A 336 12.07 -3.65 -22.86
C ARG A 336 12.24 -2.70 -24.03
N PHE A 337 11.34 -1.74 -24.12
CA PHE A 337 11.44 -0.71 -25.14
C PHE A 337 12.55 0.27 -24.78
N GLU A 338 13.48 0.50 -25.72
CA GLU A 338 14.61 1.40 -25.53
C GLU A 338 14.12 2.80 -25.15
N MET A 339 14.69 3.38 -24.09
CA MET A 339 14.26 4.66 -23.51
C MET A 339 12.76 4.75 -23.17
N GLY A 340 12.06 3.61 -23.10
CA GLY A 340 10.61 3.56 -22.86
C GLY A 340 9.77 4.03 -24.05
N GLU A 341 10.33 4.01 -25.27
CA GLU A 341 9.66 4.51 -26.47
C GLU A 341 8.96 3.38 -27.21
N LEU A 342 7.64 3.42 -27.19
CA LEU A 342 6.84 2.57 -28.03
C LEU A 342 6.88 3.11 -29.49
N PRO A 343 6.78 2.22 -30.49
CA PRO A 343 6.54 2.63 -31.87
C PRO A 343 5.30 3.53 -31.99
N ALA A 344 5.32 4.46 -32.91
CA ALA A 344 4.25 5.45 -33.11
C ALA A 344 2.85 4.83 -33.24
N GLU A 345 2.75 3.72 -33.97
CA GLU A 345 1.49 2.96 -34.13
C GLU A 345 0.97 2.39 -32.80
N MET A 346 1.88 1.92 -31.93
CA MET A 346 1.51 1.43 -30.59
C MET A 346 1.10 2.57 -29.68
N VAL A 347 1.75 3.73 -29.74
CA VAL A 347 1.37 4.93 -29.00
C VAL A 347 -0.04 5.38 -29.38
N GLU A 348 -0.36 5.39 -30.67
CA GLU A 348 -1.71 5.73 -31.16
C GLU A 348 -2.74 4.71 -30.67
N SER A 349 -2.44 3.42 -30.73
CA SER A 349 -3.29 2.35 -30.20
C SER A 349 -3.55 2.55 -28.71
N CYS A 350 -2.52 2.81 -27.91
CA CYS A 350 -2.65 3.10 -26.47
C CYS A 350 -3.51 4.34 -26.19
N ALA A 351 -3.36 5.41 -26.97
CA ALA A 351 -4.15 6.62 -26.81
C ALA A 351 -5.65 6.39 -27.11
N ARG A 352 -5.96 5.56 -28.09
CA ARG A 352 -7.34 5.16 -28.40
C ARG A 352 -7.91 4.22 -27.30
N LEU A 353 -7.13 3.22 -26.89
CA LEU A 353 -7.49 2.30 -25.81
C LEU A 353 -7.76 3.07 -24.50
N PHE A 354 -6.95 4.08 -24.21
CA PHE A 354 -7.19 4.97 -23.05
C PHE A 354 -8.56 5.65 -23.13
N LYS A 355 -8.90 6.27 -24.25
CA LYS A 355 -10.19 6.98 -24.43
C LYS A 355 -11.38 6.05 -24.26
N LEU A 356 -11.32 4.86 -24.84
CA LEU A 356 -12.41 3.89 -24.76
C LEU A 356 -12.53 3.31 -23.34
N THR A 357 -11.42 2.95 -22.72
CA THR A 357 -11.42 2.41 -21.34
C THR A 357 -11.88 3.47 -20.32
N ASP A 358 -11.46 4.74 -20.48
CA ASP A 358 -11.85 5.82 -19.59
C ASP A 358 -13.34 6.15 -19.70
N ALA A 359 -13.94 6.03 -20.89
CA ALA A 359 -15.38 6.17 -21.06
C ALA A 359 -16.17 5.06 -20.32
N LEU A 360 -15.70 3.80 -20.39
CA LEU A 360 -16.27 2.69 -19.61
C LEU A 360 -16.08 2.90 -18.10
N ARG A 361 -14.92 3.39 -17.68
CA ARG A 361 -14.65 3.74 -16.28
C ARG A 361 -15.67 4.78 -15.77
N GLY A 362 -15.90 5.85 -16.53
CA GLY A 362 -16.90 6.88 -16.18
C GLY A 362 -18.32 6.32 -16.09
N LEU A 363 -18.69 5.37 -16.96
CA LEU A 363 -19.98 4.68 -16.87
C LEU A 363 -20.08 3.80 -15.62
N ALA A 364 -19.05 3.01 -15.31
CA ALA A 364 -19.01 2.15 -14.12
C ALA A 364 -19.08 2.99 -12.82
N GLU A 365 -18.36 4.10 -12.77
CA GLU A 365 -18.40 5.06 -11.65
C GLU A 365 -19.81 5.65 -11.47
N PHE A 366 -20.45 6.05 -12.55
CA PHE A 366 -21.85 6.54 -12.50
C PHE A 366 -22.79 5.48 -11.93
N VAL A 367 -22.71 4.23 -12.43
CA VAL A 367 -23.56 3.12 -11.96
C VAL A 367 -23.31 2.84 -10.49
N LEU A 368 -22.05 2.77 -10.06
CA LEU A 368 -21.68 2.52 -8.66
C LEU A 368 -22.22 3.60 -7.71
N ASN A 369 -22.09 4.85 -8.09
CA ASN A 369 -22.61 5.98 -7.31
C ASN A 369 -24.13 5.89 -7.15
N ASP A 370 -24.86 5.63 -8.23
CA ASP A 370 -26.31 5.47 -8.18
C ASP A 370 -26.74 4.29 -7.30
N LEU A 371 -26.08 3.13 -7.45
CA LEU A 371 -26.35 1.96 -6.59
C LEU A 371 -26.12 2.28 -5.10
N THR A 372 -25.09 3.05 -4.79
CA THR A 372 -24.77 3.44 -3.42
C THR A 372 -25.83 4.37 -2.83
N GLU A 373 -26.40 5.28 -3.63
CA GLU A 373 -27.50 6.18 -3.22
C GLU A 373 -28.83 5.45 -3.03
N GLN A 374 -29.00 4.30 -3.68
CA GLN A 374 -30.22 3.49 -3.57
C GLN A 374 -30.24 2.56 -2.35
N THR A 375 -29.19 2.58 -1.52
CA THR A 375 -29.10 1.80 -0.29
C THR A 375 -30.32 2.10 0.62
N GLY A 376 -31.12 1.07 0.93
CA GLY A 376 -32.34 1.18 1.73
C GLY A 376 -33.67 1.18 0.93
N LYS A 377 -33.62 1.16 -0.42
CA LYS A 377 -34.81 1.14 -1.27
C LYS A 377 -35.09 -0.22 -1.92
N HIS A 378 -34.11 -1.11 -1.95
CA HIS A 378 -34.15 -2.41 -2.62
C HIS A 378 -33.75 -3.54 -1.68
N ASP A 379 -33.91 -4.79 -2.14
CA ASP A 379 -33.34 -5.96 -1.49
C ASP A 379 -31.83 -5.73 -1.26
N ILE A 380 -31.52 -5.53 0.01
CA ILE A 380 -30.18 -5.15 0.48
C ILE A 380 -29.10 -6.09 -0.07
N VAL A 381 -29.44 -7.33 -0.22
CA VAL A 381 -28.56 -8.42 -0.65
C VAL A 381 -28.12 -8.29 -2.08
N ARG A 382 -29.10 -8.25 -2.96
CA ARG A 382 -28.87 -8.13 -4.39
C ARG A 382 -28.18 -6.82 -4.72
N LEU A 383 -28.56 -5.75 -4.02
CA LEU A 383 -27.92 -4.46 -4.17
C LEU A 383 -26.44 -4.48 -3.74
N HIS A 384 -26.14 -5.09 -2.60
CA HIS A 384 -24.75 -5.23 -2.14
C HIS A 384 -23.89 -6.07 -3.11
N ARG A 385 -24.46 -7.15 -3.67
CA ARG A 385 -23.75 -7.93 -4.70
C ARG A 385 -23.45 -7.08 -5.93
N SER A 386 -24.43 -6.31 -6.42
CA SER A 386 -24.23 -5.41 -7.56
C SER A 386 -23.19 -4.32 -7.26
N ILE A 387 -23.18 -3.77 -6.04
CA ILE A 387 -22.18 -2.80 -5.60
C ILE A 387 -20.76 -3.42 -5.62
N ILE A 388 -20.58 -4.63 -5.10
CA ILE A 388 -19.29 -5.31 -5.09
C ILE A 388 -18.81 -5.59 -6.52
N GLN A 389 -19.67 -6.15 -7.35
CA GLN A 389 -19.34 -6.46 -8.74
C GLN A 389 -18.98 -5.20 -9.52
N MET A 390 -19.75 -4.11 -9.36
CA MET A 390 -19.45 -2.85 -10.02
C MET A 390 -18.18 -2.17 -9.48
N SER A 391 -17.88 -2.31 -8.19
CA SER A 391 -16.62 -1.84 -7.60
C SER A 391 -15.41 -2.59 -8.15
N ARG A 392 -15.49 -3.91 -8.36
CA ARG A 392 -14.44 -4.71 -9.02
C ARG A 392 -14.22 -4.23 -10.45
N THR A 393 -15.32 -4.06 -11.20
CA THR A 393 -15.30 -3.56 -12.57
C THR A 393 -14.66 -2.17 -12.64
N LEU A 394 -15.04 -1.24 -11.76
CA LEU A 394 -14.45 0.09 -11.69
C LEU A 394 -12.95 0.02 -11.39
N GLY A 395 -12.52 -0.80 -10.41
CA GLY A 395 -11.11 -0.98 -10.08
C GLY A 395 -10.28 -1.51 -11.26
N TYR A 396 -10.80 -2.49 -12.01
CA TYR A 396 -10.16 -2.98 -13.23
C TYR A 396 -10.03 -1.88 -14.30
N LEU A 397 -11.12 -1.15 -14.56
CA LEU A 397 -11.13 -0.07 -15.57
C LEU A 397 -10.23 1.10 -15.16
N GLU A 398 -10.14 1.44 -13.88
CA GLU A 398 -9.20 2.45 -13.36
C GLU A 398 -7.75 2.05 -13.62
N ALA A 399 -7.39 0.79 -13.30
CA ALA A 399 -6.04 0.27 -13.53
C ALA A 399 -5.68 0.27 -15.03
N MET A 400 -6.57 -0.24 -15.87
CA MET A 400 -6.34 -0.28 -17.34
C MET A 400 -6.33 1.12 -17.96
N SER A 401 -7.20 2.03 -17.53
CA SER A 401 -7.19 3.43 -17.99
C SER A 401 -5.87 4.11 -17.65
N LYS A 402 -5.37 3.91 -16.41
CA LYS A 402 -4.08 4.44 -15.96
C LYS A 402 -2.91 3.85 -16.77
N LEU A 403 -2.95 2.54 -17.03
CA LEU A 403 -1.95 1.85 -17.85
C LEU A 403 -1.88 2.41 -19.27
N TRP A 404 -3.02 2.45 -19.98
CA TRP A 404 -3.08 2.96 -21.35
C TRP A 404 -2.67 4.42 -21.45
N ARG A 405 -3.06 5.25 -20.48
CA ARG A 405 -2.64 6.65 -20.41
C ARG A 405 -1.12 6.79 -20.30
N LEU A 406 -0.46 5.99 -19.43
CA LEU A 406 0.99 6.02 -19.27
C LEU A 406 1.71 5.45 -20.49
N ALA A 407 1.18 4.38 -21.07
CA ALA A 407 1.73 3.78 -22.28
C ALA A 407 1.69 4.74 -23.49
N ALA A 408 0.64 5.56 -23.58
CA ALA A 408 0.49 6.56 -24.64
C ALA A 408 1.42 7.78 -24.51
N LEU A 409 2.11 7.98 -23.36
CA LEU A 409 3.06 9.09 -23.20
C LEU A 409 4.32 8.85 -24.03
N ASP A 410 4.76 9.88 -24.75
CA ASP A 410 5.96 9.89 -25.59
C ASP A 410 7.12 10.69 -24.96
N LYS A 411 8.22 10.87 -25.70
CA LYS A 411 9.40 11.65 -25.32
C LYS A 411 9.12 13.10 -24.92
N SER A 412 8.05 13.67 -25.45
CA SER A 412 7.68 15.06 -25.16
C SER A 412 7.17 15.25 -23.73
N SER A 413 6.83 14.17 -23.03
CA SER A 413 6.50 14.23 -21.63
C SER A 413 7.76 14.46 -20.79
N ASN A 414 7.73 15.47 -19.90
CA ASN A 414 8.86 15.83 -19.02
C ASN A 414 9.26 14.74 -18.01
N ALA A 415 8.61 13.60 -18.02
CA ALA A 415 8.87 12.48 -17.12
C ALA A 415 9.07 11.18 -17.93
N PRO A 416 10.32 10.71 -18.13
CA PRO A 416 10.59 9.48 -18.85
C PRO A 416 9.97 8.28 -18.11
N ILE A 417 9.24 7.44 -18.87
CA ILE A 417 8.57 6.24 -18.37
C ILE A 417 9.24 5.03 -19.00
N SER A 418 9.70 4.08 -18.20
CA SER A 418 10.12 2.77 -18.68
C SER A 418 8.89 1.96 -19.04
N LYS A 419 8.94 1.31 -20.21
CA LYS A 419 7.87 0.46 -20.70
C LYS A 419 8.46 -0.86 -21.18
N TRP A 420 7.83 -1.95 -20.78
CA TRP A 420 8.21 -3.28 -21.25
C TRP A 420 6.98 -4.19 -21.30
N VAL A 421 7.12 -5.27 -22.02
CA VAL A 421 6.09 -6.29 -22.17
C VAL A 421 6.64 -7.64 -21.72
N THR A 422 5.79 -8.43 -21.08
CA THR A 422 6.15 -9.80 -20.68
C THR A 422 5.12 -10.80 -21.19
N ARG A 423 5.60 -12.01 -21.44
CA ARG A 423 4.76 -13.17 -21.76
C ARG A 423 4.95 -14.23 -20.70
N GLU A 424 3.86 -14.77 -20.20
CA GLU A 424 3.81 -15.88 -19.29
C GLU A 424 2.90 -16.97 -19.84
N LEU A 425 3.25 -18.22 -19.63
CA LEU A 425 2.40 -19.35 -19.92
C LEU A 425 1.84 -19.92 -18.62
N ARG A 426 0.53 -19.84 -18.43
CA ARG A 426 -0.19 -20.42 -17.28
C ARG A 426 -1.28 -21.34 -17.80
N ASP A 427 -1.33 -22.57 -17.30
CA ASP A 427 -2.33 -23.57 -17.72
C ASP A 427 -2.47 -23.76 -19.25
N ASN A 428 -1.35 -23.71 -19.95
CA ASN A 428 -1.26 -23.73 -21.40
C ASN A 428 -1.94 -22.54 -22.14
N VAL A 429 -2.24 -21.46 -21.40
CA VAL A 429 -2.73 -20.21 -21.97
C VAL A 429 -1.62 -19.17 -21.90
N THR A 430 -1.42 -18.46 -23.01
CA THR A 430 -0.48 -17.35 -23.08
C THR A 430 -1.11 -16.10 -22.49
N HIS A 431 -0.42 -15.48 -21.54
CA HIS A 431 -0.78 -14.20 -20.96
C HIS A 431 0.28 -13.16 -21.30
N LEU A 432 -0.16 -12.01 -21.79
CA LEU A 432 0.68 -10.87 -22.12
C LEU A 432 0.41 -9.74 -21.16
N TYR A 433 1.47 -9.15 -20.63
CA TYR A 433 1.38 -8.00 -19.72
C TYR A 433 2.15 -6.82 -20.30
N LEU A 434 1.59 -5.64 -20.14
CA LEU A 434 2.27 -4.37 -20.36
C LEU A 434 2.58 -3.73 -19.01
N HIS A 435 3.81 -3.26 -18.85
CA HIS A 435 4.31 -2.61 -17.65
C HIS A 435 4.76 -1.19 -17.96
N CYS A 436 4.44 -0.27 -17.05
CA CYS A 436 4.85 1.13 -17.12
C CYS A 436 5.31 1.60 -15.75
N VAL A 437 6.52 2.18 -15.66
CA VAL A 437 7.03 2.79 -14.42
C VAL A 437 7.80 4.06 -14.72
N GLY A 438 7.63 5.08 -13.89
CA GLY A 438 8.42 6.30 -13.98
C GLY A 438 9.90 6.02 -13.70
N ILE A 439 10.80 6.38 -14.61
CA ILE A 439 12.25 6.13 -14.47
C ILE A 439 12.82 6.92 -13.29
N ARG A 440 12.33 8.13 -13.05
CA ARG A 440 12.81 8.98 -11.96
C ARG A 440 11.90 8.86 -10.75
N VAL A 441 12.19 7.86 -9.92
CA VAL A 441 11.49 7.68 -8.64
C VAL A 441 11.65 8.92 -7.74
N SER A 442 12.81 9.61 -7.82
CA SER A 442 13.06 10.87 -7.10
C SER A 442 12.01 11.94 -7.38
N ASP A 443 11.58 12.12 -8.63
CA ASP A 443 10.56 13.11 -9.00
C ASP A 443 9.19 12.76 -8.40
N GLN A 444 8.91 11.47 -8.30
CA GLN A 444 7.68 10.97 -7.67
C GLN A 444 7.72 11.13 -6.15
N LEU A 445 8.85 10.78 -5.52
CA LEU A 445 9.05 10.99 -4.09
C LEU A 445 8.99 12.48 -3.73
N GLU A 446 9.53 13.37 -4.57
CA GLU A 446 9.39 14.81 -4.37
C GLU A 446 7.92 15.24 -4.35
N LYS A 447 7.10 14.76 -5.29
CA LYS A 447 5.67 15.12 -5.38
C LYS A 447 4.81 14.49 -4.29
N LEU A 448 5.03 13.22 -4.00
CA LEU A 448 4.16 12.43 -3.13
C LEU A 448 4.54 12.52 -1.67
N LEU A 449 5.82 12.72 -1.36
CA LEU A 449 6.36 12.64 -0.02
C LEU A 449 7.00 13.97 0.43
N TRP A 450 8.09 14.38 -0.22
CA TRP A 450 8.92 15.47 0.30
C TRP A 450 8.23 16.84 0.31
N ARG A 451 7.33 17.11 -0.65
CA ARG A 451 6.53 18.35 -0.66
C ARG A 451 5.28 18.27 0.21
N LYS A 452 4.76 17.05 0.46
CA LYS A 452 3.53 16.90 1.23
C LYS A 452 3.78 16.89 2.74
N VAL A 453 4.87 16.24 3.19
CA VAL A 453 5.21 16.13 4.61
C VAL A 453 6.33 17.14 4.92
N PRO A 454 6.12 18.10 5.84
CA PRO A 454 7.06 19.20 6.06
C PRO A 454 8.45 18.77 6.54
N HIS A 455 8.50 17.84 7.50
CA HIS A 455 9.75 17.39 8.12
C HIS A 455 9.74 15.87 8.22
N VAL A 456 10.67 15.22 7.51
CA VAL A 456 10.80 13.76 7.47
C VAL A 456 12.19 13.38 7.95
N VAL A 457 12.27 12.36 8.78
CA VAL A 457 13.53 11.72 9.16
C VAL A 457 13.66 10.39 8.42
N VAL A 458 14.72 10.23 7.65
CA VAL A 458 15.10 9.00 6.97
C VAL A 458 16.28 8.41 7.72
N THR A 459 16.15 7.19 8.22
CA THR A 459 17.24 6.52 8.94
C THR A 459 17.45 5.09 8.45
N SER A 460 18.69 4.66 8.45
CA SER A 460 19.10 3.29 8.20
C SER A 460 20.52 3.06 8.70
N ALA A 461 20.94 1.80 8.76
CA ALA A 461 22.34 1.45 8.99
C ALA A 461 23.23 1.66 7.74
N THR A 462 22.63 1.76 6.56
CA THR A 462 23.30 1.70 5.24
C THR A 462 22.70 2.71 4.25
N LEU A 463 22.76 4.02 4.57
CA LEU A 463 22.32 5.07 3.65
C LEU A 463 23.42 5.50 2.69
N ARG A 464 24.69 5.34 3.08
CA ARG A 464 25.84 5.71 2.27
C ARG A 464 26.33 4.54 1.42
N SER A 465 26.75 4.85 0.21
CA SER A 465 27.51 3.96 -0.65
C SER A 465 28.90 4.59 -0.89
N LEU A 466 29.99 3.83 -0.71
CA LEU A 466 31.36 4.33 -0.82
C LEU A 466 31.63 5.60 0.02
N ASN A 467 31.11 5.61 1.24
CA ASN A 467 31.19 6.73 2.19
C ASN A 467 30.49 8.04 1.71
N SER A 468 29.57 7.96 0.76
CA SER A 468 28.85 9.12 0.22
C SER A 468 27.35 8.88 0.21
N PHE A 469 26.56 9.93 0.43
CA PHE A 469 25.12 9.94 0.27
C PHE A 469 24.66 10.14 -1.19
N ALA A 470 25.60 10.32 -2.14
CA ALA A 470 25.28 10.66 -3.53
C ALA A 470 24.24 9.73 -4.17
N ARG A 471 24.38 8.41 -3.94
CA ARG A 471 23.39 7.43 -4.44
C ARG A 471 22.00 7.60 -3.81
N LEU A 472 21.93 7.84 -2.52
CA LEU A 472 20.64 8.13 -1.84
C LEU A 472 20.02 9.40 -2.41
N GLN A 473 20.80 10.47 -2.57
CA GLN A 473 20.35 11.74 -3.14
C GLN A 473 19.77 11.55 -4.54
N GLU A 474 20.48 10.83 -5.41
CA GLU A 474 20.04 10.56 -6.77
C GLU A 474 18.72 9.76 -6.81
N MET A 475 18.62 8.71 -5.99
CA MET A 475 17.47 7.81 -6.01
C MET A 475 16.25 8.38 -5.28
N SER A 476 16.46 9.12 -4.18
CA SER A 476 15.38 9.64 -3.35
C SER A 476 14.94 11.06 -3.72
N GLY A 477 15.80 11.84 -4.38
CA GLY A 477 15.57 13.27 -4.65
C GLY A 477 15.89 14.20 -3.49
N LEU A 478 16.34 13.68 -2.34
CA LEU A 478 16.83 14.50 -1.24
C LEU A 478 18.11 15.26 -1.67
N SER A 479 18.25 16.52 -1.28
CA SER A 479 19.36 17.34 -1.71
C SER A 479 19.73 18.42 -0.68
N GLU A 480 21.02 18.56 -0.38
CA GLU A 480 21.54 19.65 0.45
C GLU A 480 21.16 21.03 -0.13
N LYS A 481 21.12 21.16 -1.47
CA LYS A 481 20.72 22.40 -2.16
C LYS A 481 19.26 22.76 -1.91
N ALA A 482 18.41 21.77 -1.65
CA ALA A 482 17.02 21.96 -1.28
C ALA A 482 16.83 22.25 0.23
N GLY A 483 17.88 22.11 1.03
CA GLY A 483 17.88 22.33 2.47
C GLY A 483 17.78 21.05 3.30
N ASP A 484 17.93 19.89 2.66
CA ASP A 484 17.95 18.60 3.36
C ASP A 484 19.31 18.37 4.03
N ARG A 485 19.30 17.71 5.17
CA ARG A 485 20.51 17.42 5.96
C ARG A 485 20.89 15.95 5.86
N PHE A 486 22.20 15.72 5.86
CA PHE A 486 22.79 14.38 5.80
C PHE A 486 23.78 14.22 6.95
N GLU A 487 23.53 13.27 7.83
CA GLU A 487 24.34 13.03 9.03
C GLU A 487 24.78 11.57 9.10
N THR A 488 25.95 11.37 9.66
CA THR A 488 26.52 10.02 9.90
C THR A 488 26.93 9.89 11.35
N LEU A 489 26.44 8.87 12.01
CA LEU A 489 26.80 8.55 13.37
C LEU A 489 27.95 7.54 13.41
N SER A 490 28.83 7.68 14.41
CA SER A 490 29.88 6.69 14.66
C SER A 490 29.32 5.36 15.17
N SER A 491 29.96 4.25 14.79
CA SER A 491 29.63 2.93 15.37
C SER A 491 29.90 2.93 16.87
N PRO A 492 28.98 2.37 17.69
CA PRO A 492 29.24 2.18 19.11
C PRO A 492 30.22 1.03 19.41
N PHE A 493 30.58 0.25 18.41
CA PHE A 493 31.46 -0.90 18.56
C PHE A 493 32.90 -0.57 18.12
N ASN A 494 33.90 -1.02 18.88
CA ASN A 494 35.27 -1.01 18.45
C ASN A 494 35.56 -2.25 17.59
N HIS A 495 35.39 -2.10 16.27
CA HIS A 495 35.56 -3.22 15.33
C HIS A 495 36.99 -3.78 15.30
N VAL A 496 38.00 -2.98 15.71
CA VAL A 496 39.42 -3.42 15.77
C VAL A 496 39.61 -4.42 16.89
N GLU A 497 38.92 -4.21 18.02
CA GLU A 497 39.05 -5.09 19.20
C GLU A 497 38.04 -6.25 19.20
N GLN A 498 36.83 -5.99 18.66
CA GLN A 498 35.71 -6.94 18.73
C GLN A 498 35.50 -7.74 17.46
N GLY A 499 36.18 -7.38 16.36
CA GLY A 499 36.07 -8.04 15.06
C GLY A 499 37.35 -8.79 14.69
N LYS A 500 37.21 -9.96 14.06
CA LYS A 500 38.31 -10.69 13.46
C LYS A 500 37.96 -11.03 12.01
N MET A 501 38.79 -10.53 11.09
CA MET A 501 38.69 -10.89 9.68
C MET A 501 39.61 -12.06 9.39
N VAL A 502 39.08 -13.13 8.88
CA VAL A 502 39.84 -14.31 8.46
C VAL A 502 39.72 -14.46 6.95
N LEU A 503 40.86 -14.36 6.26
CA LEU A 503 40.94 -14.64 4.82
C LEU A 503 41.48 -16.09 4.67
N PRO A 504 40.63 -17.06 4.34
CA PRO A 504 41.12 -18.41 4.07
C PRO A 504 41.95 -18.42 2.78
N PRO A 505 43.01 -19.23 2.70
CA PRO A 505 43.75 -19.36 1.46
C PRO A 505 42.83 -19.97 0.39
N MET A 506 42.59 -19.21 -0.64
CA MET A 506 41.86 -19.71 -1.82
C MET A 506 42.82 -20.59 -2.65
N ARG A 507 42.43 -21.84 -2.92
CA ARG A 507 43.11 -22.75 -3.83
C ARG A 507 42.65 -22.49 -5.26
#